data_635ee7cbfe938268ab05d89ab1ea3489
#
_entry.id   635ee7cbfe938268ab05d89ab1ea3489
#
_cell.length_a   1.000
_cell.length_b   1.000
_cell.length_c   1.000
_cell.angle_alpha   90.00
_cell.angle_beta   90.00
_cell.angle_gamma   90.00
#
_symmetry.space_group_name_H-M   'P 1'
#
loop_
_entity.id
_entity.type
_entity.pdbx_description
1 polymer ?
#
loop_
_entity_poly.entity_id
_entity_poly.type
_entity_poly.pdbx_seq_one_letter_code
_entity_poly.pdbx_strand_id
1 'polypeptide(L)'
;MNVEAALSASQATTSPAAAPTTPIAAQISVIGSTVVERVAVPGESYAGTIVVRNLTRKHQPVRIYQTDYLFAADGTSRFDPVGTTERSNARWVTPAQRSLLIPPSGELTVSYSVTVPASDSLVGSYWSTIMVEAAPVDAAPSSSDKAQVGLGAVVRYAIQVATHIRANGSRKVSFSNARVVVDPDSTQTFELDVANAGERAHRPTMWIEVYDEQGALRAKVRQERGLLYPGTSLRQRFRLGQIAAGAYRAIVFADSGDDAVFAAQFTLRF
;
A
#
# COMPACT_ATOMS: atom_id res chain seq x y z
N MET A 1 -49.61 33.29 -43.06
CA MET A 1 -48.14 33.37 -42.93
C MET A 1 -47.66 32.09 -42.20
N ASN A 2 -47.19 31.15 -42.98
CA ASN A 2 -46.68 29.88 -42.51
C ASN A 2 -45.21 30.09 -42.09
N VAL A 3 -44.83 29.62 -40.90
CA VAL A 3 -43.43 29.50 -40.48
C VAL A 3 -43.17 28.03 -40.23
N GLU A 4 -42.36 27.48 -41.11
CA GLU A 4 -41.89 26.10 -41.14
C GLU A 4 -40.74 25.95 -40.11
N ALA A 5 -40.87 25.00 -39.19
CA ALA A 5 -39.82 24.69 -38.21
C ALA A 5 -38.95 23.56 -38.76
N ALA A 6 -37.70 23.86 -39.02
CA ALA A 6 -36.69 22.89 -39.43
C ALA A 6 -36.22 22.03 -38.23
N LEU A 7 -36.45 20.73 -38.30
CA LEU A 7 -35.84 19.74 -37.36
C LEU A 7 -34.35 19.55 -37.71
N SER A 8 -33.49 19.95 -36.79
CA SER A 8 -32.08 19.65 -36.85
C SER A 8 -31.82 18.29 -36.19
N ALA A 9 -31.42 17.29 -36.98
CA ALA A 9 -31.02 15.98 -36.48
C ALA A 9 -29.60 16.05 -35.90
N SER A 10 -29.49 15.92 -34.59
CA SER A 10 -28.19 15.76 -33.89
C SER A 10 -27.68 14.36 -34.16
N GLN A 11 -26.56 14.27 -34.89
CA GLN A 11 -25.84 13.00 -35.06
C GLN A 11 -25.08 12.67 -33.76
N ALA A 12 -25.49 11.58 -33.12
CA ALA A 12 -24.74 10.99 -32.02
C ALA A 12 -23.41 10.44 -32.55
N THR A 13 -22.31 11.09 -32.20
CA THR A 13 -20.97 10.56 -32.42
C THR A 13 -20.73 9.37 -31.45
N THR A 14 -20.78 8.16 -32.02
CA THR A 14 -20.34 6.94 -31.32
C THR A 14 -18.85 7.05 -31.03
N SER A 15 -18.53 7.18 -29.75
CA SER A 15 -17.15 7.08 -29.26
C SER A 15 -16.62 5.67 -29.57
N PRO A 16 -15.41 5.51 -30.14
CA PRO A 16 -14.87 4.19 -30.42
C PRO A 16 -14.70 3.42 -29.11
N ALA A 17 -15.23 2.21 -29.07
CA ALA A 17 -15.06 1.29 -27.96
C ALA A 17 -13.55 1.10 -27.70
N ALA A 18 -13.13 1.32 -26.45
CA ALA A 18 -11.74 1.08 -26.04
C ALA A 18 -11.37 -0.38 -26.36
N ALA A 19 -10.30 -0.56 -27.12
CA ALA A 19 -9.79 -1.88 -27.43
C ALA A 19 -9.48 -2.62 -26.12
N PRO A 20 -9.74 -3.94 -26.02
CA PRO A 20 -9.41 -4.71 -24.82
C PRO A 20 -7.91 -4.63 -24.56
N THR A 21 -7.53 -3.98 -23.46
CA THR A 21 -6.15 -3.95 -22.97
C THR A 21 -5.78 -5.37 -22.54
N THR A 22 -5.02 -6.07 -23.34
CA THR A 22 -4.42 -7.36 -22.95
C THR A 22 -3.60 -7.12 -21.68
N PRO A 23 -3.86 -7.83 -20.56
CA PRO A 23 -3.08 -7.64 -19.36
C PRO A 23 -1.61 -7.96 -19.65
N ILE A 24 -0.73 -7.01 -19.32
CA ILE A 24 0.71 -7.21 -19.50
C ILE A 24 1.15 -8.31 -18.55
N ALA A 25 1.62 -9.42 -19.09
CA ALA A 25 2.08 -10.55 -18.31
C ALA A 25 3.29 -10.13 -17.46
N ALA A 26 3.24 -10.41 -16.17
CA ALA A 26 4.37 -10.19 -15.28
C ALA A 26 5.57 -11.03 -15.74
N GLN A 27 6.74 -10.40 -15.84
CA GLN A 27 7.99 -11.06 -16.27
C GLN A 27 8.67 -11.81 -15.14
N ILE A 28 8.47 -11.34 -13.91
CA ILE A 28 9.02 -11.93 -12.69
C ILE A 28 7.95 -12.04 -11.62
N SER A 29 8.19 -12.87 -10.61
CA SER A 29 7.46 -12.87 -9.35
C SER A 29 8.42 -12.98 -8.17
N VAL A 30 8.01 -12.46 -7.01
CA VAL A 30 8.71 -12.68 -5.74
C VAL A 30 7.95 -13.76 -4.96
N ILE A 31 8.69 -14.73 -4.43
CA ILE A 31 8.12 -15.83 -3.65
C ILE A 31 8.27 -15.50 -2.17
N GLY A 32 7.19 -15.66 -1.42
CA GLY A 32 7.13 -15.40 0.02
C GLY A 32 6.53 -14.04 0.37
N SER A 33 6.80 -13.58 1.58
CA SER A 33 6.27 -12.31 2.09
C SER A 33 6.97 -11.11 1.48
N THR A 34 6.19 -10.10 1.11
CA THR A 34 6.72 -8.79 0.71
C THR A 34 6.91 -7.84 1.91
N VAL A 35 6.64 -8.30 3.11
CA VAL A 35 6.90 -7.56 4.36
C VAL A 35 7.72 -8.45 5.29
N VAL A 36 8.93 -8.00 5.62
CA VAL A 36 9.84 -8.67 6.55
C VAL A 36 10.04 -7.75 7.75
N GLU A 37 9.73 -8.25 8.93
CA GLU A 37 9.85 -7.49 10.19
C GLU A 37 10.82 -8.21 11.14
N ARG A 38 11.71 -7.46 11.75
CA ARG A 38 12.68 -7.99 12.73
C ARG A 38 12.78 -7.06 13.92
N VAL A 39 12.77 -7.65 15.13
CA VAL A 39 13.19 -6.94 16.34
C VAL A 39 14.71 -7.07 16.45
N ALA A 40 15.40 -5.97 16.68
CA ALA A 40 16.84 -5.93 16.81
C ALA A 40 17.27 -4.90 17.87
N VAL A 41 18.50 -5.02 18.34
CA VAL A 41 19.12 -4.04 19.24
C VAL A 41 20.13 -3.17 18.50
N PRO A 42 20.46 -1.96 18.98
CA PRO A 42 21.53 -1.14 18.40
C PRO A 42 22.84 -1.93 18.32
N GLY A 43 23.54 -1.84 17.18
CA GLY A 43 24.77 -2.57 16.88
C GLY A 43 24.56 -4.00 16.35
N GLU A 44 23.34 -4.53 16.37
CA GLU A 44 23.05 -5.86 15.85
C GLU A 44 23.09 -5.89 14.32
N SER A 45 23.55 -7.02 13.77
CA SER A 45 23.44 -7.31 12.33
C SER A 45 22.63 -8.58 12.12
N TYR A 46 21.78 -8.58 11.10
CA TYR A 46 21.00 -9.74 10.67
C TYR A 46 20.92 -9.83 9.15
N ALA A 47 20.50 -10.97 8.65
CA ALA A 47 20.37 -11.22 7.21
C ALA A 47 18.97 -11.72 6.86
N GLY A 48 18.63 -11.56 5.58
CA GLY A 48 17.43 -12.11 5.00
C GLY A 48 17.64 -12.49 3.53
N THR A 49 16.63 -13.11 2.93
CA THR A 49 16.66 -13.56 1.54
C THR A 49 15.35 -13.19 0.82
N ILE A 50 15.46 -12.97 -0.49
CA ILE A 50 14.36 -12.73 -1.40
C ILE A 50 14.50 -13.75 -2.54
N VAL A 51 13.48 -14.55 -2.79
CA VAL A 51 13.45 -15.48 -3.92
C VAL A 51 12.71 -14.84 -5.07
N VAL A 52 13.38 -14.72 -6.21
CA VAL A 52 12.83 -14.13 -7.43
C VAL A 52 12.73 -15.20 -8.52
N ARG A 53 11.54 -15.38 -9.06
CA ARG A 53 11.24 -16.32 -10.14
C ARG A 53 11.08 -15.59 -11.47
N ASN A 54 11.70 -16.09 -12.52
CA ASN A 54 11.48 -15.68 -13.89
C ASN A 54 10.27 -16.43 -14.46
N LEU A 55 9.25 -15.71 -14.88
CA LEU A 55 8.03 -16.27 -15.47
C LEU A 55 8.11 -16.43 -17.00
N THR A 56 9.23 -16.01 -17.59
CA THR A 56 9.45 -16.04 -19.04
C THR A 56 10.30 -17.23 -19.48
N ARG A 57 10.28 -17.52 -20.78
CA ARG A 57 11.13 -18.54 -21.41
C ARG A 57 12.47 -17.99 -21.90
N LYS A 58 12.83 -16.76 -21.54
CA LYS A 58 14.10 -16.11 -21.87
C LYS A 58 14.82 -15.74 -20.57
N HIS A 59 16.13 -15.51 -20.66
CA HIS A 59 16.85 -14.93 -19.55
C HIS A 59 16.26 -13.56 -19.19
N GLN A 60 16.01 -13.32 -17.90
CA GLN A 60 15.43 -12.08 -17.42
C GLN A 60 16.43 -11.32 -16.56
N PRO A 61 16.94 -10.17 -17.03
CA PRO A 61 17.73 -9.29 -16.18
C PRO A 61 16.83 -8.61 -15.16
N VAL A 62 17.33 -8.52 -13.93
CA VAL A 62 16.62 -7.93 -12.78
C VAL A 62 17.55 -6.97 -12.07
N ARG A 63 17.04 -5.79 -11.71
CA ARG A 63 17.74 -4.78 -10.91
C ARG A 63 17.25 -4.84 -9.47
N ILE A 64 18.20 -4.65 -8.53
CA ILE A 64 17.92 -4.65 -7.10
C ILE A 64 18.51 -3.38 -6.50
N TYR A 65 17.66 -2.59 -5.82
CA TYR A 65 18.06 -1.34 -5.20
C TYR A 65 17.16 -1.00 -4.02
N GLN A 66 17.57 -0.09 -3.18
CA GLN A 66 16.79 0.35 -2.03
C GLN A 66 16.08 1.67 -2.32
N THR A 67 14.93 1.86 -1.68
CA THR A 67 14.23 3.15 -1.60
C THR A 67 13.62 3.34 -0.22
N ASP A 68 13.39 4.57 0.16
CA ASP A 68 12.50 4.91 1.23
C ASP A 68 11.06 4.66 0.77
N TYR A 69 10.16 4.35 1.70
CA TYR A 69 8.77 4.03 1.38
C TYR A 69 7.81 4.70 2.35
N LEU A 70 6.85 5.42 1.81
CA LEU A 70 5.75 6.03 2.55
C LEU A 70 4.43 5.76 1.81
N PHE A 71 3.35 5.69 2.57
CA PHE A 71 2.01 5.59 2.03
C PHE A 71 1.03 6.42 2.85
N ALA A 72 -0.05 6.87 2.23
CA ALA A 72 -1.04 7.72 2.84
C ALA A 72 -2.48 7.24 2.56
N ALA A 73 -3.40 7.74 3.37
CA ALA A 73 -4.83 7.37 3.34
C ALA A 73 -5.53 7.74 2.02
N ASP A 74 -4.97 8.64 1.23
CA ASP A 74 -5.45 8.99 -0.10
C ASP A 74 -5.11 7.95 -1.18
N GLY A 75 -4.41 6.87 -0.80
CA GLY A 75 -3.96 5.80 -1.68
C GLY A 75 -2.60 6.06 -2.34
N THR A 76 -1.95 7.19 -2.04
CA THR A 76 -0.61 7.47 -2.56
C THR A 76 0.43 6.57 -1.91
N SER A 77 1.38 6.09 -2.73
CA SER A 77 2.57 5.37 -2.29
C SER A 77 3.78 6.04 -2.91
N ARG A 78 4.76 6.41 -2.09
CA ARG A 78 5.99 7.07 -2.51
C ARG A 78 7.19 6.18 -2.27
N PHE A 79 8.06 6.12 -3.27
CA PHE A 79 9.35 5.45 -3.24
C PHE A 79 10.43 6.51 -3.47
N ASP A 80 10.94 7.06 -2.38
CA ASP A 80 11.84 8.19 -2.38
C ASP A 80 13.32 7.72 -2.36
N PRO A 81 14.30 8.56 -2.71
CA PRO A 81 15.72 8.24 -2.57
C PRO A 81 16.09 7.85 -1.14
N VAL A 82 17.09 6.97 -1.02
CA VAL A 82 17.58 6.45 0.28
C VAL A 82 17.95 7.57 1.24
N GLY A 83 17.35 7.54 2.44
CA GLY A 83 17.65 8.46 3.53
C GLY A 83 16.92 9.82 3.43
N THR A 84 15.87 9.90 2.63
CA THR A 84 14.96 11.04 2.56
C THR A 84 14.00 11.05 3.75
N THR A 85 13.58 9.86 4.21
CA THR A 85 12.65 9.69 5.31
C THR A 85 13.41 9.60 6.63
N GLU A 86 12.96 10.30 7.67
CA GLU A 86 13.60 10.33 9.00
C GLU A 86 13.76 8.92 9.61
N ARG A 87 12.77 8.05 9.43
CA ARG A 87 12.79 6.69 9.96
C ARG A 87 13.16 5.64 8.91
N SER A 88 13.99 6.03 7.93
CA SER A 88 14.52 5.12 6.94
C SER A 88 15.62 4.24 7.53
N ASN A 89 15.53 2.92 7.32
CA ASN A 89 16.64 2.00 7.52
C ASN A 89 17.34 1.62 6.20
N ALA A 90 17.04 2.29 5.08
CA ALA A 90 17.60 1.92 3.78
C ALA A 90 19.14 1.93 3.76
N ARG A 91 19.78 2.81 4.53
CA ARG A 91 21.25 2.84 4.68
C ARG A 91 21.81 1.70 5.52
N TRP A 92 20.97 1.01 6.30
CA TRP A 92 21.35 -0.15 7.09
C TRP A 92 21.28 -1.45 6.29
N VAL A 93 20.44 -1.42 5.23
CA VAL A 93 20.17 -2.57 4.36
C VAL A 93 21.17 -2.61 3.23
N THR A 94 21.81 -3.77 3.02
CA THR A 94 22.77 -3.97 1.93
C THR A 94 22.42 -5.26 1.17
N PRO A 95 21.81 -5.17 -0.02
CA PRO A 95 21.65 -6.32 -0.91
C PRO A 95 23.01 -6.85 -1.36
N ALA A 96 23.18 -8.17 -1.35
CA ALA A 96 24.43 -8.81 -1.79
C ALA A 96 24.70 -8.59 -3.30
N GLN A 97 23.65 -8.37 -4.06
CA GLN A 97 23.73 -8.18 -5.52
C GLN A 97 22.79 -7.04 -5.94
N ARG A 98 23.23 -6.23 -6.92
CA ARG A 98 22.45 -5.13 -7.48
C ARG A 98 21.81 -5.46 -8.82
N SER A 99 22.25 -6.55 -9.44
CA SER A 99 21.69 -7.06 -10.68
C SER A 99 21.80 -8.58 -10.72
N LEU A 100 20.83 -9.19 -11.37
CA LEU A 100 20.76 -10.64 -11.59
C LEU A 100 20.39 -10.90 -13.04
N LEU A 101 20.80 -12.07 -13.55
CA LEU A 101 20.28 -12.63 -14.78
C LEU A 101 19.64 -13.98 -14.44
N ILE A 102 18.31 -14.00 -14.38
CA ILE A 102 17.56 -15.21 -13.99
C ILE A 102 17.33 -16.07 -15.23
N PRO A 103 17.71 -17.36 -15.20
CA PRO A 103 17.51 -18.26 -16.35
C PRO A 103 16.03 -18.44 -16.67
N PRO A 104 15.70 -18.91 -17.89
CA PRO A 104 14.32 -19.18 -18.30
C PRO A 104 13.57 -20.06 -17.28
N SER A 105 12.39 -19.61 -16.84
CA SER A 105 11.54 -20.31 -15.86
C SER A 105 12.26 -20.67 -14.55
N GLY A 106 13.43 -20.11 -14.30
CA GLY A 106 14.27 -20.39 -13.13
C GLY A 106 13.99 -19.44 -11.95
N GLU A 107 14.66 -19.73 -10.85
CA GLU A 107 14.62 -18.93 -9.62
C GLU A 107 16.04 -18.59 -9.18
N LEU A 108 16.20 -17.39 -8.58
CA LEU A 108 17.44 -17.02 -7.89
C LEU A 108 17.10 -16.42 -6.52
N THR A 109 17.97 -16.70 -5.56
CA THR A 109 17.87 -16.15 -4.21
C THR A 109 18.84 -14.97 -4.07
N VAL A 110 18.30 -13.83 -3.66
CA VAL A 110 19.07 -12.64 -3.30
C VAL A 110 19.16 -12.55 -1.79
N SER A 111 20.38 -12.57 -1.27
CA SER A 111 20.62 -12.30 0.15
C SER A 111 20.77 -10.80 0.37
N TYR A 112 20.42 -10.34 1.57
CA TYR A 112 20.72 -9.00 2.05
C TYR A 112 21.11 -9.05 3.52
N SER A 113 21.88 -8.07 3.95
CA SER A 113 22.21 -7.85 5.37
C SER A 113 21.63 -6.52 5.85
N VAL A 114 21.34 -6.45 7.14
CA VAL A 114 20.94 -5.22 7.81
C VAL A 114 21.87 -5.01 8.99
N THR A 115 22.55 -3.86 9.04
CA THR A 115 23.44 -3.48 10.15
C THR A 115 22.82 -2.29 10.87
N VAL A 116 22.29 -2.54 12.06
CA VAL A 116 21.67 -1.52 12.90
C VAL A 116 22.78 -0.64 13.49
N PRO A 117 22.74 0.69 13.38
CA PRO A 117 23.73 1.55 14.02
C PRO A 117 23.80 1.33 15.53
N ALA A 118 25.02 1.41 16.09
CA ALA A 118 25.26 1.29 17.52
C ALA A 118 24.94 2.63 18.23
N SER A 119 23.68 3.03 18.24
CA SER A 119 23.21 4.28 18.86
C SER A 119 22.05 4.01 19.81
N ASP A 120 22.20 4.46 21.05
CA ASP A 120 21.15 4.34 22.07
C ASP A 120 19.96 5.30 21.85
N SER A 121 20.11 6.27 20.93
CA SER A 121 19.02 7.16 20.54
C SER A 121 17.97 6.51 19.62
N LEU A 122 18.26 5.31 19.11
CA LEU A 122 17.31 4.60 18.24
C LEU A 122 16.11 4.08 19.03
N VAL A 123 14.93 4.46 18.62
CA VAL A 123 13.64 4.13 19.25
C VAL A 123 12.61 3.80 18.19
N GLY A 124 11.77 2.78 18.46
CA GLY A 124 10.63 2.46 17.63
C GLY A 124 10.98 1.71 16.36
N SER A 125 10.35 2.05 15.26
CA SER A 125 10.44 1.31 14.00
C SER A 125 11.09 2.14 12.90
N TYR A 126 11.97 1.47 12.15
CA TYR A 126 12.63 1.98 10.95
C TYR A 126 12.34 1.04 9.80
N TRP A 127 12.07 1.55 8.60
CA TRP A 127 11.76 0.72 7.45
C TRP A 127 12.22 1.35 6.14
N SER A 128 12.34 0.50 5.14
CA SER A 128 12.62 0.85 3.75
C SER A 128 12.14 -0.27 2.84
N THR A 129 12.37 -0.15 1.54
CA THR A 129 12.11 -1.23 0.60
C THR A 129 13.36 -1.65 -0.16
N ILE A 130 13.46 -2.96 -0.40
CA ILE A 130 14.31 -3.51 -1.45
C ILE A 130 13.42 -3.66 -2.69
N MET A 131 13.75 -2.91 -3.73
CA MET A 131 13.06 -2.95 -5.01
C MET A 131 13.66 -4.06 -5.86
N VAL A 132 12.80 -4.91 -6.40
CA VAL A 132 13.13 -5.96 -7.38
C VAL A 132 12.41 -5.61 -8.68
N GLU A 133 13.15 -5.19 -9.69
CA GLU A 133 12.64 -4.63 -10.93
C GLU A 133 13.09 -5.46 -12.13
N ALA A 134 12.14 -5.96 -12.91
CA ALA A 134 12.46 -6.58 -14.19
C ALA A 134 13.01 -5.51 -15.14
N ALA A 135 14.27 -5.65 -15.56
CA ALA A 135 14.82 -4.78 -16.58
C ALA A 135 14.23 -5.12 -17.96
N PRO A 136 14.00 -4.14 -18.84
CA PRO A 136 13.59 -4.41 -20.19
C PRO A 136 14.58 -5.39 -20.86
N VAL A 137 14.06 -6.42 -21.50
CA VAL A 137 14.85 -7.19 -22.44
C VAL A 137 14.79 -6.42 -23.74
N ASP A 138 15.92 -5.97 -24.26
CA ASP A 138 15.98 -5.22 -25.51
C ASP A 138 15.17 -5.97 -26.58
N ALA A 139 14.11 -5.36 -27.06
CA ALA A 139 13.46 -5.83 -28.26
C ALA A 139 14.47 -5.67 -29.39
N ALA A 140 14.85 -6.78 -30.05
CA ALA A 140 15.69 -6.70 -31.22
C ALA A 140 15.11 -5.65 -32.17
N PRO A 141 15.94 -4.76 -32.76
CA PRO A 141 15.45 -3.73 -33.64
C PRO A 141 14.66 -4.43 -34.77
N SER A 142 13.35 -4.17 -34.82
CA SER A 142 12.52 -4.66 -35.90
C SER A 142 12.93 -3.92 -37.15
N SER A 143 13.37 -4.66 -38.18
CA SER A 143 13.74 -4.14 -39.49
C SER A 143 12.55 -3.65 -40.34
N SER A 144 11.46 -3.25 -39.71
CA SER A 144 10.29 -2.69 -40.37
C SER A 144 10.23 -1.17 -40.17
N ASP A 145 10.16 -0.43 -41.26
CA ASP A 145 10.06 1.04 -41.38
C ASP A 145 8.79 1.67 -40.72
N LYS A 146 8.12 0.95 -39.88
CA LYS A 146 6.99 1.45 -39.09
C LYS A 146 7.42 1.54 -37.62
N ALA A 147 7.54 2.76 -37.11
CA ALA A 147 7.73 3.01 -35.69
C ALA A 147 6.59 2.37 -34.88
N GLN A 148 6.83 1.16 -34.37
CA GLN A 148 5.95 0.55 -33.36
C GLN A 148 6.35 1.09 -32.00
N VAL A 149 5.51 1.96 -31.44
CA VAL A 149 5.61 2.36 -30.02
C VAL A 149 5.14 1.17 -29.20
N GLY A 150 6.07 0.30 -28.79
CA GLY A 150 5.80 -0.76 -27.82
C GLY A 150 5.67 -0.15 -26.43
N LEU A 151 4.47 -0.14 -25.86
CA LEU A 151 4.27 0.14 -24.45
C LEU A 151 4.80 -1.04 -23.63
N GLY A 152 6.03 -0.93 -23.13
CA GLY A 152 6.61 -1.90 -22.18
C GLY A 152 6.22 -1.53 -20.77
N ALA A 153 5.42 -2.36 -20.07
CA ALA A 153 5.25 -2.19 -18.64
C ALA A 153 6.38 -2.90 -17.89
N VAL A 154 6.95 -2.21 -16.92
CA VAL A 154 7.97 -2.74 -16.02
C VAL A 154 7.30 -3.14 -14.71
N VAL A 155 7.38 -4.42 -14.35
CA VAL A 155 6.90 -4.92 -13.06
C VAL A 155 7.98 -4.72 -12.02
N ARG A 156 7.61 -4.08 -10.91
CA ARG A 156 8.47 -3.87 -9.74
C ARG A 156 7.81 -4.43 -8.50
N TYR A 157 8.58 -5.13 -7.69
CA TYR A 157 8.18 -5.56 -6.36
C TYR A 157 8.93 -4.75 -5.31
N ALA A 158 8.21 -4.22 -4.34
CA ALA A 158 8.75 -3.51 -3.18
C ALA A 158 8.69 -4.44 -1.96
N ILE A 159 9.83 -4.99 -1.57
CA ILE A 159 9.94 -5.82 -0.38
C ILE A 159 10.25 -4.92 0.79
N GLN A 160 9.29 -4.76 1.71
CA GLN A 160 9.43 -3.95 2.89
C GLN A 160 10.33 -4.66 3.90
N VAL A 161 11.37 -3.98 4.36
CA VAL A 161 12.27 -4.44 5.41
C VAL A 161 12.11 -3.49 6.59
N ALA A 162 11.53 -3.99 7.68
CA ALA A 162 11.30 -3.22 8.89
C ALA A 162 12.14 -3.74 10.06
N THR A 163 12.80 -2.82 10.75
CA THR A 163 13.58 -3.06 11.96
C THR A 163 12.91 -2.38 13.15
N HIS A 164 12.52 -3.14 14.15
CA HIS A 164 11.91 -2.64 15.38
C HIS A 164 12.95 -2.66 16.49
N ILE A 165 13.31 -1.49 17.00
CA ILE A 165 14.38 -1.36 18.01
C ILE A 165 13.86 -1.78 19.38
N ARG A 166 14.42 -2.87 19.95
CA ARG A 166 14.12 -3.40 21.30
C ARG A 166 12.60 -3.55 21.57
N ALA A 167 11.77 -3.58 20.54
CA ALA A 167 10.32 -3.51 20.65
C ALA A 167 9.81 -2.34 21.53
N ASN A 168 10.54 -1.22 21.60
CA ASN A 168 10.22 -0.01 22.36
C ASN A 168 9.64 1.10 21.47
N GLY A 169 9.38 2.27 22.06
CA GLY A 169 8.79 3.42 21.41
C GLY A 169 7.27 3.51 21.63
N SER A 170 6.75 4.71 21.46
CA SER A 170 5.34 5.02 21.68
C SER A 170 4.45 4.45 20.59
N ARG A 171 3.22 4.05 20.96
CA ARG A 171 2.11 3.81 20.06
C ARG A 171 1.11 4.95 20.17
N LYS A 172 0.72 5.51 19.06
CA LYS A 172 -0.26 6.58 18.99
C LYS A 172 -1.02 6.52 17.67
N VAL A 173 -2.33 6.53 17.74
CA VAL A 173 -3.21 6.56 16.57
C VAL A 173 -3.90 7.91 16.52
N SER A 174 -3.99 8.51 15.35
CA SER A 174 -4.82 9.67 15.10
C SER A 174 -5.87 9.36 14.03
N PHE A 175 -7.03 10.02 14.18
CA PHE A 175 -8.18 9.86 13.31
C PHE A 175 -8.51 11.19 12.66
N SER A 176 -8.79 11.17 11.34
CA SER A 176 -9.13 12.37 10.57
C SER A 176 -10.05 12.03 9.39
N ASN A 177 -10.58 13.05 8.73
CA ASN A 177 -11.37 12.94 7.49
C ASN A 177 -12.54 11.94 7.58
N ALA A 178 -13.21 11.92 8.75
CA ALA A 178 -14.38 11.07 8.98
C ALA A 178 -15.56 11.55 8.11
N ARG A 179 -16.18 10.62 7.38
CA ARG A 179 -17.35 10.89 6.53
C ARG A 179 -18.20 9.65 6.31
N VAL A 180 -19.45 9.86 5.94
CA VAL A 180 -20.33 8.82 5.42
C VAL A 180 -20.39 8.92 3.89
N VAL A 181 -20.26 7.80 3.23
CA VAL A 181 -20.41 7.65 1.77
C VAL A 181 -21.53 6.64 1.53
N VAL A 182 -22.38 6.93 0.55
CA VAL A 182 -23.39 5.97 0.08
C VAL A 182 -22.85 5.29 -1.17
N ASP A 183 -22.64 3.99 -1.09
CA ASP A 183 -22.16 3.18 -2.21
C ASP A 183 -23.31 3.02 -3.27
N PRO A 184 -23.01 2.65 -4.52
CA PRO A 184 -24.02 2.48 -5.59
C PRO A 184 -25.14 1.49 -5.27
N ASP A 185 -24.90 0.53 -4.36
CA ASP A 185 -25.86 -0.45 -3.86
C ASP A 185 -26.71 0.08 -2.67
N SER A 186 -26.69 1.39 -2.41
CA SER A 186 -27.31 2.06 -1.27
C SER A 186 -26.75 1.65 0.11
N THR A 187 -25.62 0.96 0.16
CA THR A 187 -24.92 0.67 1.41
C THR A 187 -24.27 1.94 1.93
N GLN A 188 -24.50 2.24 3.18
CA GLN A 188 -23.83 3.33 3.89
C GLN A 188 -22.48 2.82 4.40
N THR A 189 -21.42 3.53 4.04
CA THR A 189 -20.05 3.23 4.42
C THR A 189 -19.48 4.42 5.20
N PHE A 190 -19.00 4.17 6.41
CA PHE A 190 -18.25 5.17 7.16
C PHE A 190 -16.77 5.07 6.78
N GLU A 191 -16.21 6.16 6.28
CA GLU A 191 -14.79 6.28 5.94
C GLU A 191 -14.06 7.14 6.96
N LEU A 192 -12.84 6.74 7.28
CA LEU A 192 -11.99 7.39 8.27
C LEU A 192 -10.53 7.21 7.90
N ASP A 193 -9.75 8.27 7.93
CA ASP A 193 -8.30 8.18 7.79
C ASP A 193 -7.67 7.95 9.16
N VAL A 194 -6.82 6.92 9.23
CA VAL A 194 -6.15 6.45 10.44
C VAL A 194 -4.66 6.55 10.23
N ALA A 195 -3.97 7.32 11.06
CA ALA A 195 -2.53 7.51 10.96
C ALA A 195 -1.82 7.04 12.23
N ASN A 196 -0.60 6.53 12.05
CA ASN A 196 0.31 6.25 13.15
C ASN A 196 1.09 7.53 13.50
N ALA A 197 0.73 8.14 14.60
CA ALA A 197 1.42 9.32 15.15
C ALA A 197 2.46 8.96 16.23
N GLY A 198 2.72 7.66 16.44
CA GLY A 198 3.71 7.14 17.36
C GLY A 198 5.05 6.84 16.70
N GLU A 199 5.87 6.08 17.40
CA GLU A 199 7.22 5.70 16.97
C GLU A 199 7.33 4.23 16.55
N ARG A 200 6.37 3.38 16.96
CA ARG A 200 6.34 1.96 16.61
C ARG A 200 5.38 1.68 15.48
N ALA A 201 5.80 0.85 14.53
CA ALA A 201 4.89 0.22 13.58
C ALA A 201 3.94 -0.72 14.32
N HIS A 202 2.68 -0.73 13.93
CA HIS A 202 1.68 -1.60 14.51
C HIS A 202 0.54 -1.94 13.52
N ARG A 203 -0.23 -2.97 13.86
CA ARG A 203 -1.41 -3.41 13.11
C ARG A 203 -2.62 -3.37 14.04
N PRO A 204 -3.26 -2.20 14.21
CA PRO A 204 -4.40 -2.12 15.10
C PRO A 204 -5.56 -2.98 14.58
N THR A 205 -6.20 -3.70 15.50
CA THR A 205 -7.52 -4.26 15.23
C THR A 205 -8.54 -3.15 15.33
N MET A 206 -9.28 -2.88 14.26
CA MET A 206 -10.23 -1.80 14.25
C MET A 206 -11.66 -2.28 14.16
N TRP A 207 -12.58 -1.59 14.83
CA TRP A 207 -14.02 -1.77 14.68
C TRP A 207 -14.75 -0.48 14.95
N ILE A 208 -15.98 -0.40 14.43
CA ILE A 208 -16.93 0.68 14.70
C ILE A 208 -18.18 0.10 15.36
N GLU A 209 -18.72 0.83 16.30
CA GLU A 209 -20.03 0.59 16.90
C GLU A 209 -20.92 1.83 16.69
N VAL A 210 -22.13 1.61 16.16
CA VAL A 210 -23.08 2.68 15.85
C VAL A 210 -24.32 2.49 16.70
N TYR A 211 -24.68 3.54 17.47
CA TYR A 211 -25.79 3.56 18.39
C TYR A 211 -26.82 4.62 17.96
N ASP A 212 -28.09 4.32 18.13
CA ASP A 212 -29.17 5.32 17.95
C ASP A 212 -29.28 6.27 19.16
N GLU A 213 -30.27 7.19 19.10
CA GLU A 213 -30.52 8.16 20.14
C GLU A 213 -30.94 7.52 21.48
N GLN A 214 -31.52 6.32 21.44
CA GLN A 214 -31.92 5.54 22.60
C GLN A 214 -30.76 4.70 23.18
N GLY A 215 -29.60 4.73 22.54
CA GLY A 215 -28.42 3.97 22.94
C GLY A 215 -28.45 2.50 22.49
N ALA A 216 -29.35 2.10 21.61
CA ALA A 216 -29.39 0.76 21.07
C ALA A 216 -28.34 0.62 19.97
N LEU A 217 -27.58 -0.50 20.01
CA LEU A 217 -26.58 -0.82 18.99
C LEU A 217 -27.27 -1.16 17.66
N ARG A 218 -26.95 -0.44 16.59
CA ARG A 218 -27.50 -0.59 15.24
C ARG A 218 -26.54 -1.26 14.26
N ALA A 219 -25.25 -1.01 14.42
CA ALA A 219 -24.23 -1.69 13.62
C ALA A 219 -22.95 -1.88 14.43
N LYS A 220 -22.27 -3.01 14.15
CA LYS A 220 -20.90 -3.28 14.61
C LYS A 220 -20.14 -3.92 13.48
N VAL A 221 -19.09 -3.25 13.01
CA VAL A 221 -18.28 -3.71 11.87
C VAL A 221 -16.82 -3.73 12.26
N ARG A 222 -16.16 -4.85 12.03
CA ARG A 222 -14.73 -5.03 12.25
C ARG A 222 -13.99 -5.01 10.92
N GLN A 223 -12.77 -4.45 10.92
CA GLN A 223 -11.89 -4.39 9.77
C GLN A 223 -10.64 -5.27 9.96
N GLU A 224 -10.06 -5.67 8.84
CA GLU A 224 -8.78 -6.34 8.84
C GLU A 224 -7.66 -5.40 9.31
N ARG A 225 -6.60 -6.03 9.86
CA ARG A 225 -5.44 -5.30 10.37
C ARG A 225 -4.58 -4.77 9.23
N GLY A 226 -4.47 -3.45 9.11
CA GLY A 226 -3.51 -2.77 8.22
C GLY A 226 -2.21 -2.45 8.97
N LEU A 227 -1.05 -2.66 8.32
CA LEU A 227 0.23 -2.23 8.89
C LEU A 227 0.35 -0.70 8.75
N LEU A 228 0.63 -0.04 9.86
CA LEU A 228 0.90 1.39 9.94
C LEU A 228 2.33 1.59 10.45
N TYR A 229 3.18 2.14 9.60
CA TYR A 229 4.48 2.66 10.03
C TYR A 229 4.34 4.08 10.62
N PRO A 230 5.24 4.54 11.48
CA PRO A 230 5.24 5.91 11.97
C PRO A 230 5.11 6.94 10.84
N GLY A 231 4.16 7.88 10.96
CA GLY A 231 3.92 8.90 9.94
C GLY A 231 3.17 8.43 8.68
N THR A 232 2.76 7.16 8.60
CA THR A 232 1.91 6.65 7.50
C THR A 232 0.44 6.59 7.92
N SER A 233 -0.46 6.56 6.94
CA SER A 233 -1.89 6.50 7.18
C SER A 233 -2.60 5.58 6.19
N LEU A 234 -3.76 5.06 6.60
CA LEU A 234 -4.65 4.24 5.79
C LEU A 234 -6.08 4.78 5.89
N ARG A 235 -6.84 4.69 4.81
CA ARG A 235 -8.27 4.90 4.83
C ARG A 235 -8.97 3.61 5.22
N GLN A 236 -9.69 3.66 6.33
CA GLN A 236 -10.56 2.57 6.78
C GLN A 236 -11.97 2.80 6.26
N ARG A 237 -12.60 1.73 5.78
CA ARG A 237 -13.98 1.74 5.26
C ARG A 237 -14.81 0.73 6.04
N PHE A 238 -15.79 1.19 6.80
CA PHE A 238 -16.71 0.36 7.56
C PHE A 238 -18.06 0.33 6.84
N ARG A 239 -18.37 -0.77 6.15
CA ARG A 239 -19.67 -0.95 5.48
C ARG A 239 -20.74 -1.22 6.53
N LEU A 240 -21.56 -0.22 6.83
CA LEU A 240 -22.56 -0.28 7.89
C LEU A 240 -23.86 -0.98 7.45
N GLY A 241 -24.06 -1.15 6.15
CA GLY A 241 -25.32 -1.62 5.58
C GLY A 241 -26.29 -0.47 5.34
N GLN A 242 -27.57 -0.76 5.35
CA GLN A 242 -28.64 0.23 5.24
C GLN A 242 -29.13 0.56 6.65
N ILE A 243 -28.86 1.77 7.12
CA ILE A 243 -29.30 2.30 8.41
C ILE A 243 -30.42 3.30 8.12
N ALA A 244 -31.51 3.27 8.89
CA ALA A 244 -32.62 4.19 8.74
C ALA A 244 -32.20 5.66 8.90
N ALA A 245 -32.93 6.58 8.30
CA ALA A 245 -32.68 8.00 8.46
C ALA A 245 -32.78 8.39 9.94
N GLY A 246 -31.84 9.21 10.43
CA GLY A 246 -31.79 9.62 11.82
C GLY A 246 -30.41 10.10 12.26
N ALA A 247 -30.30 10.45 13.54
CA ALA A 247 -29.04 10.79 14.19
C ALA A 247 -28.50 9.59 14.97
N TYR A 248 -27.19 9.39 14.89
CA TYR A 248 -26.50 8.25 15.49
C TYR A 248 -25.18 8.68 16.10
N ARG A 249 -24.77 7.97 17.13
CA ARG A 249 -23.45 8.07 17.73
C ARG A 249 -22.59 6.88 17.27
N ALA A 250 -21.49 7.14 16.61
CA ALA A 250 -20.52 6.12 16.23
C ALA A 250 -19.27 6.21 17.11
N ILE A 251 -18.75 5.08 17.54
CA ILE A 251 -17.48 4.99 18.25
C ILE A 251 -16.58 4.06 17.44
N VAL A 252 -15.43 4.58 17.00
CA VAL A 252 -14.39 3.80 16.35
C VAL A 252 -13.33 3.47 17.38
N PHE A 253 -12.93 2.22 17.39
CA PHE A 253 -11.86 1.69 18.24
C PHE A 253 -10.69 1.22 17.38
N ALA A 254 -9.48 1.43 17.87
CA ALA A 254 -8.24 0.89 17.31
C ALA A 254 -7.43 0.27 18.45
N ASP A 255 -7.45 -1.05 18.53
CA ASP A 255 -6.71 -1.84 19.51
C ASP A 255 -5.36 -2.23 18.91
N SER A 256 -4.31 -1.65 19.43
CA SER A 256 -2.92 -1.92 19.00
C SER A 256 -2.26 -3.08 19.74
N GLY A 257 -3.00 -3.74 20.65
CA GLY A 257 -2.46 -4.71 21.60
C GLY A 257 -1.66 -4.01 22.73
N ASP A 258 -1.12 -4.80 23.67
CA ASP A 258 -0.30 -4.30 24.80
C ASP A 258 -0.99 -3.13 25.56
N ASP A 259 -2.25 -3.28 25.91
CA ASP A 259 -3.09 -2.32 26.67
C ASP A 259 -3.31 -0.94 26.00
N ALA A 260 -2.92 -0.79 24.72
CA ALA A 260 -3.10 0.45 23.97
C ALA A 260 -4.35 0.39 23.08
N VAL A 261 -5.49 0.84 23.60
CA VAL A 261 -6.73 1.02 22.85
C VAL A 261 -7.00 2.51 22.65
N PHE A 262 -7.16 2.91 21.39
CA PHE A 262 -7.52 4.26 20.99
C PHE A 262 -8.98 4.27 20.57
N ALA A 263 -9.73 5.31 20.92
CA ALA A 263 -11.11 5.47 20.50
C ALA A 263 -11.41 6.90 20.09
N ALA A 264 -12.34 7.05 19.13
CA ALA A 264 -12.90 8.35 18.76
C ALA A 264 -14.41 8.22 18.55
N GLN A 265 -15.13 9.26 18.98
CA GLN A 265 -16.57 9.35 18.83
C GLN A 265 -16.93 10.32 17.71
N PHE A 266 -17.94 9.97 16.93
CA PHE A 266 -18.48 10.74 15.82
C PHE A 266 -19.99 10.80 15.90
N THR A 267 -20.58 11.93 15.47
CA THR A 267 -22.02 12.03 15.22
C THR A 267 -22.28 11.79 13.74
N LEU A 268 -23.12 10.81 13.44
CA LEU A 268 -23.52 10.48 12.06
C LEU A 268 -24.98 10.89 11.85
N ARG A 269 -25.29 11.27 10.61
CA ARG A 269 -26.67 11.51 10.16
C ARG A 269 -26.85 10.78 8.82
N PHE A 270 -27.88 9.98 8.77
CA PHE A 270 -28.31 9.25 7.57
C PHE A 270 -29.63 9.76 7.07
#